data_042c5c44ccc377af75e490d1fdd2d241
#
_entry.id   042c5c44ccc377af75e490d1fdd2d241
#
_cell.length_a   1.000
_cell.length_b   1.000
_cell.length_c   1.000
_cell.angle_alpha   90.00
_cell.angle_beta   90.00
_cell.angle_gamma   90.00
#
_symmetry.space_group_name_H-M   'P 1'
#
loop_
_entity.id
_entity.type
_entity.pdbx_description
1 polymer ?
#
loop_
_entity_poly.entity_id
_entity_poly.type
_entity_poly.pdbx_seq_one_letter_code
_entity_poly.pdbx_strand_id
1 'polypeptide(L)'
;LLQTEWQDLNVYLTSVTEQWSVASLSGPNAKTILKACMSEDKNSADDFPFMTMKETFIAGIPARIFRISFTGEMAFEINVPARYGLALWSHLMRVGKEFNLTAYGTEAMHVLRAEKGFIIVGQETDGTVTPYDLDMHWIVSKKKPDFIGKRALERTSMDEPHRKQLVGLLTEDPNKVIPEGAHAVLDPDQEIPMAMLGHVSSSYYSPNLKRSIAMALLKGGLNRKGQNVYIPMLDGQKPIKAKIVDPVFFDKQGDRLRG
;
A
#
# COMPACT_ATOMS: atom_id res chain seq x y z
N LEU A 1 26.32 0.87 -6.67
CA LEU A 1 27.05 1.74 -5.73
C LEU A 1 28.22 1.00 -5.07
N LEU A 2 28.02 -0.18 -4.45
CA LEU A 2 29.12 -0.94 -3.83
C LEU A 2 30.24 -1.30 -4.81
N GLN A 3 29.90 -1.61 -6.06
CA GLN A 3 30.86 -1.97 -7.09
C GLN A 3 31.59 -0.79 -7.72
N THR A 4 31.03 0.41 -7.64
CA THR A 4 31.53 1.60 -8.36
C THR A 4 31.96 2.75 -7.46
N GLU A 5 31.21 2.99 -6.37
CA GLU A 5 31.44 4.17 -5.50
C GLU A 5 32.13 3.81 -4.18
N TRP A 6 31.89 2.60 -3.67
CA TRP A 6 32.35 2.18 -2.35
C TRP A 6 33.07 0.84 -2.39
N GLN A 7 34.03 0.69 -3.29
CA GLN A 7 34.80 -0.54 -3.48
C GLN A 7 35.65 -0.95 -2.27
N ASP A 8 36.04 0.03 -1.45
CA ASP A 8 36.86 -0.18 -0.25
C ASP A 8 36.06 -0.75 0.95
N LEU A 9 34.72 -0.79 0.83
CA LEU A 9 33.90 -1.35 1.90
C LEU A 9 33.93 -2.89 1.86
N ASN A 10 34.29 -3.50 2.98
CA ASN A 10 34.22 -4.96 3.16
C ASN A 10 32.76 -5.40 3.45
N VAL A 11 31.90 -5.35 2.42
CA VAL A 11 30.47 -5.66 2.50
C VAL A 11 30.09 -6.62 1.39
N TYR A 12 29.35 -7.68 1.78
CA TYR A 12 28.80 -8.66 0.86
C TYR A 12 27.28 -8.65 0.94
N LEU A 13 26.63 -8.65 -0.22
CA LEU A 13 25.16 -8.68 -0.35
C LEU A 13 24.77 -9.98 -1.06
N THR A 14 23.94 -10.77 -0.39
CA THR A 14 23.37 -12.00 -0.96
C THR A 14 21.86 -12.00 -0.74
N SER A 15 21.07 -12.19 -1.81
CA SER A 15 19.63 -12.36 -1.68
C SER A 15 19.32 -13.70 -0.99
N VAL A 16 18.45 -13.63 0.00
CA VAL A 16 17.93 -14.81 0.73
C VAL A 16 16.42 -14.97 0.55
N THR A 17 15.83 -14.27 -0.40
CA THR A 17 14.37 -14.27 -0.65
C THR A 17 13.83 -15.68 -0.86
N GLU A 18 14.50 -16.50 -1.66
CA GLU A 18 14.13 -17.88 -1.95
C GLU A 18 14.22 -18.82 -0.74
N GLN A 19 14.88 -18.39 0.32
CA GLN A 19 15.05 -19.19 1.54
C GLN A 19 13.87 -19.08 2.51
N TRP A 20 12.90 -18.19 2.21
CA TRP A 20 11.76 -17.90 3.08
C TRP A 20 10.44 -18.11 2.36
N SER A 21 9.47 -18.66 3.12
CA SER A 21 8.05 -18.64 2.77
C SER A 21 7.32 -17.72 3.73
N VAL A 22 6.43 -16.88 3.20
CA VAL A 22 5.71 -15.87 3.97
C VAL A 22 4.21 -16.09 3.84
N ALA A 23 3.50 -16.11 4.97
CA ALA A 23 2.05 -16.07 5.02
C ALA A 23 1.60 -14.79 5.72
N SER A 24 0.76 -13.99 5.07
CA SER A 24 0.12 -12.82 5.67
C SER A 24 -1.22 -13.23 6.28
N LEU A 25 -1.33 -13.09 7.60
CA LEU A 25 -2.54 -13.34 8.38
C LEU A 25 -3.16 -12.00 8.76
N SER A 26 -4.31 -11.65 8.18
CA SER A 26 -4.92 -10.32 8.31
C SER A 26 -6.38 -10.40 8.76
N GLY A 27 -6.84 -9.39 9.47
CA GLY A 27 -8.24 -9.22 9.85
C GLY A 27 -8.46 -9.20 11.37
N PRO A 28 -9.71 -9.00 11.83
CA PRO A 28 -10.01 -8.80 13.25
C PRO A 28 -9.64 -9.99 14.13
N ASN A 29 -9.67 -11.21 13.58
CA ASN A 29 -9.32 -12.44 14.29
C ASN A 29 -7.84 -12.83 14.15
N ALA A 30 -7.01 -12.06 13.47
CA ALA A 30 -5.62 -12.41 13.17
C ALA A 30 -4.81 -12.71 14.43
N LYS A 31 -4.95 -11.90 15.48
CA LYS A 31 -4.27 -12.10 16.75
C LYS A 31 -4.70 -13.39 17.46
N THR A 32 -6.01 -13.68 17.45
CA THR A 32 -6.57 -14.89 18.07
C THR A 32 -6.09 -16.15 17.37
N ILE A 33 -6.08 -16.11 16.01
CA ILE A 33 -5.59 -17.23 15.19
C ILE A 33 -4.08 -17.41 15.41
N LEU A 34 -3.31 -16.32 15.42
CA LEU A 34 -1.87 -16.39 15.71
C LEU A 34 -1.60 -17.07 17.03
N LYS A 35 -2.28 -16.65 18.11
CA LYS A 35 -2.18 -17.28 19.44
C LYS A 35 -2.48 -18.77 19.40
N ALA A 36 -3.53 -19.17 18.70
CA ALA A 36 -3.92 -20.58 18.58
C ALA A 36 -2.89 -21.40 17.78
N CYS A 37 -2.10 -20.77 16.92
CA CYS A 37 -1.04 -21.41 16.13
C CYS A 37 0.29 -21.52 16.88
N MET A 38 0.52 -20.71 17.92
CA MET A 38 1.75 -20.72 18.72
C MET A 38 1.74 -21.87 19.71
N SER A 39 2.80 -22.68 19.73
CA SER A 39 2.87 -23.88 20.57
C SER A 39 3.39 -23.64 21.98
N GLU A 40 4.32 -22.71 22.16
CA GLU A 40 5.11 -22.63 23.41
C GLU A 40 4.95 -21.31 24.18
N ASP A 41 4.61 -20.20 23.52
CA ASP A 41 4.45 -18.90 24.18
C ASP A 41 3.25 -18.13 23.64
N LYS A 42 2.07 -18.61 24.02
CA LYS A 42 0.79 -17.98 23.62
C LYS A 42 0.67 -16.53 24.10
N ASN A 43 1.31 -16.18 25.20
CA ASN A 43 1.29 -14.83 25.76
C ASN A 43 2.16 -13.86 24.97
N SER A 44 3.14 -14.34 24.21
CA SER A 44 3.97 -13.52 23.33
C SER A 44 3.16 -12.78 22.24
N ALA A 45 2.00 -13.31 21.87
CA ALA A 45 1.10 -12.63 20.91
C ALA A 45 0.33 -11.44 21.55
N ASP A 46 0.21 -11.37 22.89
CA ASP A 46 -0.49 -10.27 23.57
C ASP A 46 0.32 -8.98 23.58
N ASP A 47 1.61 -9.10 23.85
CA ASP A 47 2.55 -7.99 23.81
C ASP A 47 3.30 -7.98 22.48
N PHE A 48 2.59 -7.62 21.40
CA PHE A 48 3.17 -7.54 20.06
C PHE A 48 2.81 -6.19 19.42
N PRO A 49 3.57 -5.13 19.76
CA PRO A 49 3.31 -3.79 19.25
C PRO A 49 3.38 -3.71 17.72
N PHE A 50 2.59 -2.81 17.13
CA PHE A 50 2.66 -2.50 15.72
C PHE A 50 4.08 -2.03 15.31
N MET A 51 4.55 -2.46 14.13
CA MET A 51 5.91 -2.20 13.59
C MET A 51 7.03 -2.87 14.37
N THR A 52 6.75 -4.01 15.01
CA THR A 52 7.79 -4.84 15.65
C THR A 52 7.90 -6.21 15.01
N MET A 53 8.97 -6.92 15.35
CA MET A 53 9.25 -8.29 14.91
C MET A 53 9.60 -9.15 16.13
N LYS A 54 9.16 -10.41 16.12
CA LYS A 54 9.54 -11.43 17.10
C LYS A 54 9.99 -12.72 16.41
N GLU A 55 10.99 -13.36 16.99
CA GLU A 55 11.35 -14.74 16.65
C GLU A 55 10.64 -15.68 17.64
N THR A 56 10.00 -16.72 17.14
CA THR A 56 9.20 -17.67 17.90
C THR A 56 9.01 -18.96 17.12
N PHE A 57 8.08 -19.81 17.58
CA PHE A 57 7.73 -21.05 16.90
C PHE A 57 6.23 -21.08 16.58
N ILE A 58 5.92 -21.50 15.36
CA ILE A 58 4.54 -21.82 14.92
C ILE A 58 4.48 -23.31 14.64
N ALA A 59 3.69 -24.05 15.40
CA ALA A 59 3.60 -25.51 15.29
C ALA A 59 4.96 -26.22 15.34
N GLY A 60 5.90 -25.74 16.18
CA GLY A 60 7.27 -26.25 16.28
C GLY A 60 8.22 -25.82 15.14
N ILE A 61 7.76 -25.00 14.20
CA ILE A 61 8.56 -24.46 13.10
C ILE A 61 9.14 -23.11 13.55
N PRO A 62 10.47 -22.89 13.46
CA PRO A 62 11.06 -21.58 13.72
C PRO A 62 10.47 -20.52 12.78
N ALA A 63 10.01 -19.41 13.34
CA ALA A 63 9.33 -18.35 12.59
C ALA A 63 9.80 -16.96 13.01
N ARG A 64 9.86 -16.04 12.05
CA ARG A 64 9.95 -14.60 12.27
C ARG A 64 8.59 -14.00 11.97
N ILE A 65 7.98 -13.35 12.94
CA ILE A 65 6.67 -12.76 12.78
C ILE A 65 6.82 -11.24 12.85
N PHE A 66 6.35 -10.56 11.80
CA PHE A 66 6.32 -9.11 11.73
C PHE A 66 4.88 -8.62 11.97
N ARG A 67 4.71 -7.72 12.92
CA ARG A 67 3.44 -7.04 13.19
C ARG A 67 3.30 -5.83 12.27
N ILE A 68 3.09 -6.10 10.99
CA ILE A 68 2.93 -5.11 9.92
C ILE A 68 1.69 -5.45 9.09
N SER A 69 1.17 -4.48 8.35
CA SER A 69 -0.04 -4.68 7.55
C SER A 69 0.05 -3.94 6.24
N PHE A 70 -0.37 -4.60 5.17
CA PHE A 70 -0.59 -3.98 3.87
C PHE A 70 -2.08 -3.83 3.53
N THR A 71 -2.95 -4.58 4.19
CA THR A 71 -4.41 -4.52 4.00
C THR A 71 -5.09 -3.41 4.81
N GLY A 72 -4.37 -2.77 5.73
CA GLY A 72 -4.95 -1.80 6.67
C GLY A 72 -5.70 -2.42 7.85
N GLU A 73 -5.80 -3.74 7.92
CA GLU A 73 -6.34 -4.49 9.07
C GLU A 73 -5.20 -4.89 10.03
N MET A 74 -5.56 -5.37 11.23
CA MET A 74 -4.59 -6.07 12.08
C MET A 74 -3.97 -7.23 11.30
N ALA A 75 -2.64 -7.25 11.17
CA ALA A 75 -2.00 -8.28 10.38
C ALA A 75 -0.63 -8.70 10.95
N PHE A 76 -0.25 -9.93 10.61
CA PHE A 76 1.03 -10.53 10.94
C PHE A 76 1.59 -11.20 9.68
N GLU A 77 2.82 -10.88 9.34
CA GLU A 77 3.57 -11.61 8.32
C GLU A 77 4.42 -12.69 8.99
N ILE A 78 4.06 -13.93 8.76
CA ILE A 78 4.69 -15.10 9.36
C ILE A 78 5.69 -15.66 8.36
N ASN A 79 6.96 -15.49 8.65
CA ASN A 79 8.08 -15.94 7.82
C ASN A 79 8.67 -17.22 8.40
N VAL A 80 8.75 -18.26 7.61
CA VAL A 80 9.39 -19.54 7.94
C VAL A 80 10.41 -19.93 6.87
N PRO A 81 11.41 -20.79 7.17
CA PRO A 81 12.28 -21.32 6.12
C PRO A 81 11.45 -21.97 5.02
N ALA A 82 11.82 -21.74 3.76
CA ALA A 82 10.99 -22.05 2.57
C ALA A 82 10.44 -23.49 2.55
N ARG A 83 11.24 -24.48 3.02
CA ARG A 83 10.82 -25.89 3.11
C ARG A 83 9.59 -26.15 4.00
N TYR A 84 9.24 -25.22 4.88
CA TYR A 84 8.08 -25.33 5.77
C TYR A 84 6.85 -24.55 5.29
N GLY A 85 6.89 -23.92 4.13
CA GLY A 85 5.79 -23.08 3.63
C GLY A 85 4.45 -23.83 3.55
N LEU A 86 4.45 -25.04 3.00
CA LEU A 86 3.24 -25.88 2.93
C LEU A 86 2.74 -26.28 4.33
N ALA A 87 3.65 -26.62 5.24
CA ALA A 87 3.28 -27.00 6.61
C ALA A 87 2.67 -25.81 7.36
N LEU A 88 3.25 -24.61 7.22
CA LEU A 88 2.71 -23.36 7.78
C LEU A 88 1.31 -23.09 7.24
N TRP A 89 1.13 -23.10 5.93
CA TRP A 89 -0.16 -22.85 5.28
C TRP A 89 -1.24 -23.82 5.77
N SER A 90 -0.93 -25.11 5.74
CA SER A 90 -1.87 -26.15 6.17
C SER A 90 -2.25 -26.03 7.65
N HIS A 91 -1.27 -25.65 8.51
CA HIS A 91 -1.53 -25.42 9.93
C HIS A 91 -2.43 -24.21 10.15
N LEU A 92 -2.15 -23.07 9.50
CA LEU A 92 -2.96 -21.85 9.58
C LEU A 92 -4.39 -22.13 9.12
N MET A 93 -4.59 -22.79 7.98
CA MET A 93 -5.92 -23.09 7.44
C MET A 93 -6.70 -24.05 8.36
N ARG A 94 -6.02 -25.03 8.95
CA ARG A 94 -6.65 -25.98 9.89
C ARG A 94 -7.09 -25.29 11.18
N VAL A 95 -6.21 -24.53 11.83
CA VAL A 95 -6.51 -23.83 13.09
C VAL A 95 -7.49 -22.68 12.84
N GLY A 96 -7.30 -21.92 11.77
CA GLY A 96 -8.11 -20.76 11.44
C GLY A 96 -9.56 -21.09 11.05
N LYS A 97 -9.87 -22.36 10.74
CA LYS A 97 -11.22 -22.79 10.35
C LYS A 97 -12.28 -22.41 11.38
N GLU A 98 -11.98 -22.56 12.67
CA GLU A 98 -12.89 -22.22 13.78
C GLU A 98 -13.13 -20.70 13.90
N PHE A 99 -12.27 -19.88 13.30
CA PHE A 99 -12.33 -18.43 13.29
C PHE A 99 -12.75 -17.85 11.94
N ASN A 100 -13.29 -18.70 11.03
CA ASN A 100 -13.68 -18.34 9.67
C ASN A 100 -12.51 -17.79 8.82
N LEU A 101 -11.29 -18.29 9.01
CA LEU A 101 -10.16 -17.93 8.19
C LEU A 101 -10.42 -18.33 6.72
N THR A 102 -10.28 -17.38 5.84
CA THR A 102 -10.48 -17.55 4.39
C THR A 102 -9.21 -17.14 3.65
N ALA A 103 -8.76 -17.98 2.71
CA ALA A 103 -7.71 -17.58 1.79
C ALA A 103 -8.19 -16.44 0.88
N TYR A 104 -7.37 -15.42 0.68
CA TYR A 104 -7.66 -14.34 -0.26
C TYR A 104 -6.52 -14.15 -1.26
N GLY A 105 -6.84 -13.69 -2.45
CA GLY A 105 -5.89 -13.46 -3.52
C GLY A 105 -5.40 -12.00 -3.59
N THR A 106 -4.52 -11.75 -4.55
CA THR A 106 -3.90 -10.44 -4.76
C THR A 106 -4.90 -9.33 -5.08
N GLU A 107 -6.00 -9.66 -5.78
CA GLU A 107 -7.04 -8.66 -6.10
C GLU A 107 -7.72 -8.12 -4.83
N ALA A 108 -8.09 -8.99 -3.90
CA ALA A 108 -8.65 -8.55 -2.61
C ALA A 108 -7.64 -7.72 -1.81
N MET A 109 -6.36 -8.10 -1.84
CA MET A 109 -5.28 -7.31 -1.22
C MET A 109 -5.18 -5.92 -1.85
N HIS A 110 -5.28 -5.81 -3.18
CA HIS A 110 -5.22 -4.53 -3.89
C HIS A 110 -6.38 -3.60 -3.53
N VAL A 111 -7.58 -4.14 -3.39
CA VAL A 111 -8.75 -3.37 -2.92
C VAL A 111 -8.51 -2.86 -1.50
N LEU A 112 -8.13 -3.74 -0.57
CA LEU A 112 -7.94 -3.40 0.84
C LEU A 112 -6.82 -2.37 1.05
N ARG A 113 -5.67 -2.53 0.37
CA ARG A 113 -4.58 -1.55 0.46
C ARG A 113 -5.00 -0.19 -0.09
N ALA A 114 -5.78 -0.16 -1.19
CA ALA A 114 -6.27 1.08 -1.78
C ALA A 114 -7.28 1.80 -0.86
N GLU A 115 -8.15 1.07 -0.17
CA GLU A 115 -9.04 1.63 0.86
C GLU A 115 -8.24 2.37 1.95
N LYS A 116 -7.06 1.86 2.30
CA LYS A 116 -6.14 2.44 3.29
C LYS A 116 -5.23 3.52 2.71
N GLY A 117 -5.23 3.71 1.40
CA GLY A 117 -4.34 4.65 0.72
C GLY A 117 -2.89 4.19 0.67
N PHE A 118 -2.62 2.90 0.88
CA PHE A 118 -1.27 2.35 0.78
C PHE A 118 -0.85 2.22 -0.68
N ILE A 119 0.34 2.70 -0.99
CA ILE A 119 0.91 2.70 -2.33
C ILE A 119 1.53 1.36 -2.70
N ILE A 120 1.58 1.07 -4.00
CA ILE A 120 2.42 0.03 -4.57
C ILE A 120 3.58 0.71 -5.30
N VAL A 121 4.81 0.33 -4.94
CA VAL A 121 6.02 0.79 -5.64
C VAL A 121 5.99 0.28 -7.09
N GLY A 122 6.12 1.20 -8.04
CA GLY A 122 6.00 0.91 -9.46
C GLY A 122 4.60 1.21 -10.04
N GLN A 123 3.56 1.36 -9.22
CA GLN A 123 2.21 1.73 -9.63
C GLN A 123 1.88 3.19 -9.27
N GLU A 124 1.98 3.56 -7.99
CA GLU A 124 1.87 4.96 -7.55
C GLU A 124 3.21 5.70 -7.59
N THR A 125 4.32 5.00 -7.81
CA THR A 125 5.66 5.60 -7.88
C THR A 125 6.38 5.15 -9.14
N ASP A 126 7.11 6.08 -9.73
CA ASP A 126 8.09 5.85 -10.77
C ASP A 126 9.39 6.62 -10.44
N GLY A 127 10.31 6.73 -11.36
CA GLY A 127 11.56 7.47 -11.15
C GLY A 127 11.38 8.99 -10.99
N THR A 128 10.18 9.52 -11.16
CA THR A 128 9.86 10.97 -11.07
C THR A 128 9.15 11.36 -9.79
N VAL A 129 8.58 10.40 -9.06
CA VAL A 129 7.79 10.63 -7.84
C VAL A 129 8.69 10.65 -6.60
N THR A 130 8.49 11.64 -5.75
CA THR A 130 9.19 11.79 -4.47
C THR A 130 8.26 11.49 -3.30
N PRO A 131 8.79 11.27 -2.07
CA PRO A 131 7.96 11.16 -0.88
C PRO A 131 7.03 12.37 -0.65
N TYR A 132 7.44 13.57 -1.08
CA TYR A 132 6.63 14.79 -0.95
C TYR A 132 5.41 14.77 -1.87
N ASP A 133 5.53 14.18 -3.05
CA ASP A 133 4.42 14.02 -3.99
C ASP A 133 3.35 13.05 -3.48
N LEU A 134 3.73 12.17 -2.55
CA LEU A 134 2.85 11.15 -1.94
C LEU A 134 2.26 11.60 -0.59
N ASP A 135 2.52 12.86 -0.16
CA ASP A 135 2.19 13.35 1.20
C ASP A 135 2.88 12.52 2.31
N MET A 136 4.04 11.94 1.98
CA MET A 136 4.84 11.08 2.88
C MET A 136 6.14 11.76 3.34
N HIS A 137 6.14 13.08 3.45
CA HIS A 137 7.31 13.86 3.87
C HIS A 137 7.86 13.43 5.26
N TRP A 138 7.02 12.84 6.09
CA TRP A 138 7.39 12.33 7.42
C TRP A 138 8.41 11.19 7.40
N ILE A 139 8.53 10.44 6.29
CA ILE A 139 9.54 9.37 6.15
C ILE A 139 10.95 9.91 5.85
N VAL A 140 11.06 11.16 5.41
CA VAL A 140 12.33 11.80 5.12
C VAL A 140 12.93 12.36 6.42
N SER A 141 14.06 11.81 6.86
CA SER A 141 14.69 12.23 8.12
C SER A 141 15.16 13.68 8.07
N LYS A 142 14.65 14.48 9.01
CA LYS A 142 15.14 15.86 9.25
C LYS A 142 16.38 15.90 10.15
N LYS A 143 16.73 14.78 10.81
CA LYS A 143 17.84 14.70 11.77
C LYS A 143 19.16 14.27 11.14
N LYS A 144 19.11 13.54 10.01
CA LYS A 144 20.32 13.10 9.31
C LYS A 144 20.96 14.28 8.59
N PRO A 145 22.25 14.55 8.79
CA PRO A 145 22.95 15.63 8.07
C PRO A 145 23.05 15.33 6.58
N ASP A 146 23.21 14.06 6.22
CA ASP A 146 23.27 13.61 4.83
C ASP A 146 22.74 12.17 4.68
N PHE A 147 22.26 11.84 3.47
CA PHE A 147 21.85 10.50 3.05
C PHE A 147 21.77 10.42 1.51
N ILE A 148 21.83 9.22 0.97
CA ILE A 148 21.69 9.00 -0.47
C ILE A 148 20.31 9.52 -0.95
N GLY A 149 20.34 10.43 -1.94
CA GLY A 149 19.15 11.07 -2.49
C GLY A 149 18.78 12.41 -1.87
N LYS A 150 19.39 12.86 -0.77
CA LYS A 150 19.10 14.16 -0.17
C LYS A 150 19.21 15.31 -1.19
N ARG A 151 20.34 15.39 -1.91
CA ARG A 151 20.53 16.42 -2.96
C ARG A 151 19.50 16.32 -4.09
N ALA A 152 19.01 15.12 -4.40
CA ALA A 152 17.97 14.94 -5.41
C ALA A 152 16.63 15.52 -4.95
N LEU A 153 16.29 15.41 -3.66
CA LEU A 153 15.08 16.00 -3.08
C LEU A 153 15.15 17.53 -2.96
N GLU A 154 16.37 18.12 -2.93
CA GLU A 154 16.61 19.57 -2.82
C GLU A 154 16.72 20.25 -4.20
N ARG A 155 16.53 19.56 -5.31
CA ARG A 155 16.54 20.16 -6.64
C ARG A 155 15.33 21.08 -6.84
N THR A 156 15.52 22.20 -7.54
CA THR A 156 14.46 23.18 -7.84
C THR A 156 13.23 22.55 -8.49
N SER A 157 13.44 21.57 -9.38
CA SER A 157 12.34 20.83 -10.03
C SER A 157 11.49 20.01 -9.05
N MET A 158 11.93 19.80 -7.81
CA MET A 158 11.15 19.09 -6.79
C MET A 158 10.17 20.02 -6.06
N ASP A 159 10.32 21.33 -6.16
CA ASP A 159 9.44 22.35 -5.56
C ASP A 159 8.45 22.95 -6.58
N GLU A 160 8.45 22.44 -7.82
CA GLU A 160 7.55 22.97 -8.86
C GLU A 160 6.07 22.73 -8.53
N PRO A 161 5.21 23.76 -8.65
CA PRO A 161 3.77 23.64 -8.30
C PRO A 161 2.99 22.72 -9.25
N HIS A 162 3.61 22.29 -10.34
CA HIS A 162 3.01 21.41 -11.34
C HIS A 162 3.36 19.94 -11.17
N ARG A 163 4.06 19.58 -10.11
CA ARG A 163 4.34 18.18 -9.83
C ARG A 163 3.05 17.40 -9.63
N LYS A 164 3.04 16.18 -10.15
CA LYS A 164 1.93 15.25 -9.92
C LYS A 164 1.99 14.75 -8.49
N GLN A 165 0.89 14.85 -7.78
CA GLN A 165 0.78 14.49 -6.37
C GLN A 165 -0.35 13.49 -6.17
N LEU A 166 -0.15 12.57 -5.22
CA LEU A 166 -1.10 11.50 -4.94
C LEU A 166 -2.35 12.05 -4.24
N VAL A 167 -3.49 11.69 -4.80
CA VAL A 167 -4.82 12.01 -4.26
C VAL A 167 -5.77 10.83 -4.40
N GLY A 168 -6.85 10.85 -3.65
CA GLY A 168 -7.99 9.98 -3.85
C GLY A 168 -9.02 10.60 -4.79
N LEU A 169 -9.77 9.75 -5.48
CA LEU A 169 -10.91 10.13 -6.29
C LEU A 169 -12.16 9.36 -5.86
N LEU A 170 -13.26 10.06 -5.67
CA LEU A 170 -14.59 9.48 -5.44
C LEU A 170 -15.50 9.85 -6.59
N THR A 171 -15.97 8.87 -7.34
CA THR A 171 -16.89 9.06 -8.46
C THR A 171 -18.25 9.58 -7.99
N GLU A 172 -18.91 10.41 -8.80
CA GLU A 172 -20.27 10.90 -8.54
C GLU A 172 -21.27 9.73 -8.50
N ASP A 173 -21.19 8.82 -9.47
CA ASP A 173 -21.88 7.53 -9.42
C ASP A 173 -21.02 6.54 -8.64
N PRO A 174 -21.46 6.10 -7.46
CA PRO A 174 -20.67 5.18 -6.60
C PRO A 174 -20.41 3.81 -7.25
N ASN A 175 -21.16 3.40 -8.24
CA ASN A 175 -21.00 2.12 -8.92
C ASN A 175 -20.05 2.20 -10.15
N LYS A 176 -19.70 3.41 -10.57
CA LYS A 176 -18.87 3.60 -11.77
C LYS A 176 -17.41 3.54 -11.41
N VAL A 177 -16.75 2.42 -11.67
CA VAL A 177 -15.29 2.25 -11.51
C VAL A 177 -14.57 2.96 -12.64
N ILE A 178 -13.56 3.77 -12.30
CA ILE A 178 -12.71 4.46 -13.27
C ILE A 178 -11.72 3.44 -13.86
N PRO A 179 -11.46 3.43 -15.18
CA PRO A 179 -10.40 2.58 -15.72
C PRO A 179 -9.02 2.98 -15.17
N GLU A 180 -8.20 2.01 -14.79
CA GLU A 180 -6.79 2.26 -14.45
C GLU A 180 -6.04 2.82 -15.67
N GLY A 181 -5.09 3.72 -15.43
CA GLY A 181 -4.37 4.43 -16.48
C GLY A 181 -5.17 5.57 -17.13
N ALA A 182 -6.46 5.72 -16.82
CA ALA A 182 -7.28 6.78 -17.42
C ALA A 182 -6.76 8.17 -17.05
N HIS A 183 -6.82 9.09 -18.02
CA HIS A 183 -6.40 10.47 -17.82
C HIS A 183 -7.49 11.30 -17.15
N ALA A 184 -7.07 12.20 -16.28
CA ALA A 184 -7.97 13.16 -15.64
C ALA A 184 -7.79 14.56 -16.25
N VAL A 185 -8.89 15.26 -16.47
CA VAL A 185 -8.93 16.63 -16.98
C VAL A 185 -9.79 17.52 -16.08
N LEU A 186 -9.59 18.84 -16.14
CA LEU A 186 -10.42 19.80 -15.40
C LEU A 186 -11.69 20.14 -16.18
N ASP A 187 -11.59 20.21 -17.49
CA ASP A 187 -12.71 20.53 -18.40
C ASP A 187 -12.87 19.37 -19.39
N PRO A 188 -14.02 18.67 -19.38
CA PRO A 188 -14.27 17.58 -20.30
C PRO A 188 -14.63 18.03 -21.73
N ASP A 189 -14.96 19.31 -21.91
CA ASP A 189 -15.42 19.88 -23.19
C ASP A 189 -14.30 20.61 -23.95
N GLN A 190 -13.06 20.56 -23.45
CA GLN A 190 -11.91 21.18 -24.13
C GLN A 190 -11.58 20.49 -25.46
N GLU A 191 -10.96 21.26 -26.37
CA GLU A 191 -10.51 20.74 -27.65
C GLU A 191 -9.44 19.65 -27.52
N ILE A 192 -9.38 18.77 -28.50
CA ILE A 192 -8.35 17.72 -28.62
C ILE A 192 -7.11 18.31 -29.32
N PRO A 193 -5.88 18.08 -28.76
CA PRO A 193 -5.54 17.25 -27.61
C PRO A 193 -5.87 17.91 -26.27
N MET A 194 -6.58 17.18 -25.41
CA MET A 194 -6.98 17.66 -24.10
C MET A 194 -5.78 17.91 -23.18
N ALA A 195 -5.79 19.03 -22.44
CA ALA A 195 -4.80 19.33 -21.42
C ALA A 195 -4.99 18.43 -20.19
N MET A 196 -4.13 17.42 -20.06
CA MET A 196 -4.22 16.43 -18.98
C MET A 196 -3.70 16.96 -17.65
N LEU A 197 -4.48 16.78 -16.59
CA LEU A 197 -4.10 17.06 -15.22
C LEU A 197 -3.22 15.96 -14.63
N GLY A 198 -3.47 14.72 -15.01
CA GLY A 198 -2.75 13.55 -14.52
C GLY A 198 -3.43 12.25 -14.92
N HIS A 199 -3.22 11.18 -14.15
CA HIS A 199 -3.76 9.86 -14.45
C HIS A 199 -4.14 9.10 -13.18
N VAL A 200 -5.04 8.12 -13.35
CA VAL A 200 -5.46 7.17 -12.32
C VAL A 200 -4.44 6.05 -12.24
N SER A 201 -3.90 5.79 -11.06
CA SER A 201 -2.92 4.72 -10.82
C SER A 201 -3.56 3.43 -10.33
N SER A 202 -4.65 3.54 -9.56
CA SER A 202 -5.37 2.40 -9.00
C SER A 202 -6.85 2.72 -8.90
N SER A 203 -7.72 1.76 -9.22
CA SER A 203 -9.16 1.99 -9.16
C SER A 203 -9.93 0.70 -8.88
N TYR A 204 -10.79 0.72 -7.87
CA TYR A 204 -11.52 -0.47 -7.42
C TYR A 204 -12.92 -0.10 -6.94
N TYR A 205 -13.83 -1.08 -6.95
CA TYR A 205 -15.04 -1.02 -6.15
C TYR A 205 -14.71 -1.50 -4.74
N SER A 206 -14.95 -0.66 -3.74
CA SER A 206 -14.76 -1.00 -2.33
C SER A 206 -16.05 -1.60 -1.74
N PRO A 207 -16.06 -2.88 -1.35
CA PRO A 207 -17.19 -3.49 -0.66
C PRO A 207 -17.46 -2.85 0.72
N ASN A 208 -16.42 -2.42 1.42
CA ASN A 208 -16.53 -1.79 2.74
C ASN A 208 -17.22 -0.43 2.64
N LEU A 209 -16.89 0.36 1.64
CA LEU A 209 -17.44 1.69 1.41
C LEU A 209 -18.70 1.67 0.51
N LYS A 210 -18.97 0.54 -0.12
CA LYS A 210 -20.07 0.33 -1.09
C LYS A 210 -20.01 1.36 -2.23
N ARG A 211 -18.80 1.62 -2.71
CA ARG A 211 -18.59 2.57 -3.80
C ARG A 211 -17.25 2.39 -4.50
N SER A 212 -17.13 2.98 -5.68
CA SER A 212 -15.86 3.14 -6.38
C SER A 212 -14.94 4.11 -5.65
N ILE A 213 -13.67 3.73 -5.56
CA ILE A 213 -12.54 4.52 -5.08
C ILE A 213 -11.42 4.45 -6.12
N ALA A 214 -10.64 5.51 -6.24
CA ALA A 214 -9.45 5.48 -7.09
C ALA A 214 -8.33 6.34 -6.49
N MET A 215 -7.10 5.93 -6.73
CA MET A 215 -5.90 6.72 -6.44
C MET A 215 -5.40 7.31 -7.76
N ALA A 216 -4.94 8.55 -7.73
CA ALA A 216 -4.48 9.25 -8.92
C ALA A 216 -3.30 10.17 -8.61
N LEU A 217 -2.43 10.35 -9.59
CA LEU A 217 -1.34 11.31 -9.57
C LEU A 217 -1.74 12.54 -10.41
N LEU A 218 -2.08 13.64 -9.75
CA LEU A 218 -2.60 14.87 -10.37
C LEU A 218 -1.67 16.06 -10.13
N LYS A 219 -1.48 16.90 -11.15
CA LYS A 219 -0.69 18.14 -11.05
C LYS A 219 -1.27 19.07 -9.96
N GLY A 220 -0.44 19.35 -8.95
CA GLY A 220 -0.84 20.13 -7.77
C GLY A 220 -1.97 19.50 -6.96
N GLY A 221 -2.06 18.16 -6.97
CA GLY A 221 -3.19 17.41 -6.43
C GLY A 221 -3.52 17.70 -4.98
N LEU A 222 -2.52 17.84 -4.12
CA LEU A 222 -2.71 18.11 -2.69
C LEU A 222 -3.49 19.41 -2.43
N ASN A 223 -3.29 20.42 -3.29
CA ASN A 223 -3.98 21.72 -3.20
C ASN A 223 -5.36 21.71 -3.89
N ARG A 224 -5.73 20.61 -4.53
CA ARG A 224 -6.99 20.48 -5.28
C ARG A 224 -8.05 19.67 -4.55
N LYS A 225 -7.80 19.22 -3.32
CA LYS A 225 -8.77 18.47 -2.52
C LYS A 225 -10.10 19.24 -2.45
N GLY A 226 -11.20 18.58 -2.75
CA GLY A 226 -12.54 19.16 -2.82
C GLY A 226 -12.99 19.60 -4.23
N GLN A 227 -12.07 19.78 -5.18
CA GLN A 227 -12.41 20.09 -6.59
C GLN A 227 -12.91 18.84 -7.32
N ASN A 228 -13.61 19.07 -8.44
CA ASN A 228 -14.02 18.01 -9.34
C ASN A 228 -13.00 17.86 -10.47
N VAL A 229 -12.85 16.62 -10.94
CA VAL A 229 -12.15 16.25 -12.17
C VAL A 229 -13.03 15.36 -13.01
N TYR A 230 -12.71 15.27 -14.28
CA TYR A 230 -13.44 14.48 -15.24
C TYR A 230 -12.48 13.48 -15.90
N ILE A 231 -12.98 12.30 -16.14
CA ILE A 231 -12.27 11.23 -16.84
C ILE A 231 -12.94 11.08 -18.21
N PRO A 232 -12.34 11.58 -19.28
CA PRO A 232 -12.86 11.40 -20.62
C PRO A 232 -12.95 9.91 -20.95
N MET A 233 -14.07 9.50 -21.52
CA MET A 233 -14.31 8.12 -21.90
C MET A 233 -14.24 8.00 -23.44
N LEU A 234 -13.82 6.85 -23.91
CA LEU A 234 -13.81 6.52 -25.33
C LEU A 234 -15.25 6.27 -25.83
N ASP A 235 -15.42 6.27 -27.15
CA ASP A 235 -16.65 5.84 -27.83
C ASP A 235 -17.92 6.64 -27.48
N GLY A 236 -17.78 7.96 -27.23
CA GLY A 236 -18.90 8.84 -26.99
C GLY A 236 -19.62 8.64 -25.67
N GLN A 237 -19.07 7.87 -24.76
CA GLN A 237 -19.59 7.76 -23.40
C GLN A 237 -19.40 9.08 -22.65
N LYS A 238 -20.33 9.38 -21.72
CA LYS A 238 -20.21 10.57 -20.86
C LYS A 238 -18.95 10.46 -19.98
N PRO A 239 -18.22 11.58 -19.81
CA PRO A 239 -17.08 11.62 -18.90
C PRO A 239 -17.51 11.22 -17.47
N ILE A 240 -16.65 10.46 -16.79
CA ILE A 240 -16.86 10.13 -15.38
C ILE A 240 -16.45 11.34 -14.55
N LYS A 241 -17.37 11.89 -13.79
CA LYS A 241 -17.10 12.97 -12.84
C LYS A 241 -16.67 12.38 -11.51
N ALA A 242 -15.56 12.88 -10.95
CA ALA A 242 -15.04 12.45 -9.66
C ALA A 242 -14.60 13.67 -8.83
N LYS A 243 -14.73 13.54 -7.51
CA LYS A 243 -14.23 14.52 -6.55
C LYS A 243 -12.86 14.14 -6.05
N ILE A 244 -11.94 15.09 -6.01
CA ILE A 244 -10.62 14.92 -5.41
C ILE A 244 -10.75 14.92 -3.89
N VAL A 245 -10.22 13.87 -3.26
CA VAL A 245 -10.26 13.66 -1.81
C VAL A 245 -8.89 13.20 -1.29
N ASP A 246 -8.79 12.95 0.00
CA ASP A 246 -7.65 12.28 0.62
C ASP A 246 -7.55 10.82 0.09
N PRO A 247 -6.36 10.28 -0.18
CA PRO A 247 -6.21 8.92 -0.66
C PRO A 247 -6.53 7.86 0.41
N VAL A 248 -6.65 8.23 1.68
CA VAL A 248 -7.09 7.32 2.75
C VAL A 248 -8.61 7.34 2.83
N PHE A 249 -9.25 6.34 2.26
CA PHE A 249 -10.72 6.27 2.16
C PHE A 249 -11.38 5.63 3.39
N PHE A 250 -10.67 4.71 4.05
CA PHE A 250 -11.21 3.90 5.14
C PHE A 250 -10.26 3.83 6.33
N ASP A 251 -10.79 3.86 7.56
CA ASP A 251 -10.03 3.79 8.82
C ASP A 251 -8.84 4.78 8.85
N LYS A 252 -9.13 6.05 8.62
CA LYS A 252 -8.11 7.11 8.50
C LYS A 252 -7.19 7.19 9.73
N GLN A 253 -7.70 6.93 10.91
CA GLN A 253 -6.94 6.97 12.16
C GLN A 253 -6.06 5.72 12.36
N GLY A 254 -6.33 4.64 11.64
CA GLY A 254 -5.57 3.40 11.74
C GLY A 254 -5.89 2.57 12.98
N ASP A 255 -7.11 2.68 13.49
CA ASP A 255 -7.54 1.95 14.69
C ASP A 255 -7.57 0.44 14.45
N ARG A 256 -8.06 0.02 13.27
CA ARG A 256 -8.05 -1.40 12.87
C ARG A 256 -6.64 -1.95 12.69
N LEU A 257 -5.75 -1.14 12.14
CA LEU A 257 -4.36 -1.48 11.89
C LEU A 257 -3.59 -1.71 13.19
N ARG A 258 -3.87 -0.87 14.20
CA ARG A 258 -3.16 -0.92 15.49
C ARG A 258 -3.77 -1.92 16.46
N GLY A 259 -5.04 -2.16 16.41
CA GLY A 259 -5.78 -3.10 17.26
C GLY A 259 -6.24 -2.53 18.56
#